data_1534b1e6461a227676dfa494cbb955c1
#
_entry.id   1534b1e6461a227676dfa494cbb955c1
#
_cell.length_a   1.000
_cell.length_b   1.000
_cell.length_c   1.000
_cell.angle_alpha   90.00
_cell.angle_beta   90.00
_cell.angle_gamma   90.00
#
_symmetry.space_group_name_H-M   'P 1'
#
loop_
_entity.id
_entity.type
_entity.pdbx_description
1 polymer ?
#
loop_
_entity_poly.entity_id
_entity_poly.type
_entity_poly.pdbx_seq_one_letter_code
_entity_poly.pdbx_strand_id
1 'polypeptide(L)'
;MLAIDRNENMNIIVDAMGGDNAPEEIVKGCIMAANDFGEIITLVGKKDIISEHLKKAGYNGDRIKIQNAEEVISGDDEPTTAIRQKKDSSLRVGLDMLHKGQGDVMVSAGNTGALITGATLIVKRIKGVRRVALAPLMPAETGCFLLVDGGANVESSAAFLKQFAIMGSIYMEKIMHIKNPRVGLVNIGSEEEKGTE
;
A
#
# COMPACT_ATOMS: atom_id res chain seq x y z
N MET A 1 -18.75 -11.74 8.57
CA MET A 1 -18.12 -10.66 9.33
C MET A 1 -16.97 -11.30 10.07
N LEU A 2 -15.77 -11.30 9.50
CA LEU A 2 -14.58 -11.45 10.31
C LEU A 2 -14.53 -10.13 11.10
N ALA A 3 -15.13 -10.12 12.30
CA ALA A 3 -14.78 -9.16 13.30
C ALA A 3 -13.28 -9.39 13.54
N ILE A 4 -12.44 -8.51 13.05
CA ILE A 4 -11.13 -8.33 13.64
C ILE A 4 -11.47 -7.99 15.08
N ASP A 5 -11.19 -8.94 15.96
CA ASP A 5 -11.39 -8.75 17.40
C ASP A 5 -10.46 -7.59 17.76
N ARG A 6 -11.02 -6.38 17.93
CA ARG A 6 -10.28 -5.13 18.14
C ARG A 6 -9.60 -5.05 19.51
N ASN A 7 -9.29 -6.19 20.09
CA ASN A 7 -8.56 -6.29 21.37
C ASN A 7 -7.04 -6.26 21.20
N GLU A 8 -6.52 -6.32 19.96
CA GLU A 8 -5.09 -6.17 19.71
C GLU A 8 -4.87 -4.97 18.77
N ASN A 9 -4.00 -4.04 19.18
CA ASN A 9 -3.58 -2.91 18.35
C ASN A 9 -2.86 -3.44 17.12
N MET A 10 -3.21 -2.94 15.92
CA MET A 10 -2.47 -3.25 14.70
C MET A 10 -1.09 -2.61 14.74
N ASN A 11 -0.10 -3.29 14.18
CA ASN A 11 1.21 -2.72 13.91
C ASN A 11 1.30 -2.28 12.44
N ILE A 12 1.25 -0.98 12.22
CA ILE A 12 1.29 -0.36 10.89
C ILE A 12 2.75 -0.03 10.55
N ILE A 13 3.29 -0.68 9.53
CA ILE A 13 4.62 -0.38 9.00
C ILE A 13 4.48 0.81 8.04
N VAL A 14 5.29 1.84 8.24
CA VAL A 14 5.26 3.04 7.39
C VAL A 14 6.65 3.31 6.82
N ASP A 15 6.73 3.40 5.50
CA ASP A 15 7.92 3.89 4.80
C ASP A 15 8.08 5.39 5.07
N ALA A 16 8.94 5.72 6.03
CA ALA A 16 9.14 7.10 6.47
C ALA A 16 9.91 7.97 5.48
N MET A 17 10.56 7.37 4.49
CA MET A 17 11.41 8.07 3.52
C MET A 17 10.77 8.18 2.13
N GLY A 18 9.58 7.61 1.94
CA GLY A 18 8.87 7.63 0.67
C GLY A 18 7.89 8.80 0.57
N GLY A 19 7.98 9.56 -0.54
CA GLY A 19 7.13 10.71 -0.86
C GLY A 19 7.89 12.03 -0.94
N ASP A 20 7.30 13.02 -1.59
CA ASP A 20 7.95 14.29 -1.93
C ASP A 20 8.34 15.12 -0.70
N ASN A 21 7.57 15.02 0.37
CA ASN A 21 7.80 15.75 1.62
C ASN A 21 8.23 14.82 2.78
N ALA A 22 8.78 13.65 2.44
CA ALA A 22 9.34 12.74 3.42
C ALA A 22 10.70 13.24 3.96
N PRO A 23 11.03 13.00 5.22
CA PRO A 23 10.25 12.28 6.22
C PRO A 23 9.27 13.16 7.01
N GLU A 24 9.33 14.49 6.86
CA GLU A 24 8.66 15.44 7.75
C GLU A 24 7.15 15.19 7.81
N GLU A 25 6.46 15.24 6.68
CA GLU A 25 5.00 15.08 6.64
C GLU A 25 4.57 13.65 6.97
N ILE A 26 5.39 12.64 6.64
CA ILE A 26 5.11 11.26 7.01
C ILE A 26 5.16 11.09 8.54
N VAL A 27 6.19 11.62 9.19
CA VAL A 27 6.32 11.57 10.66
C VAL A 27 5.18 12.32 11.34
N LYS A 28 4.80 13.51 10.85
CA LYS A 28 3.66 14.27 11.40
C LYS A 28 2.35 13.47 11.28
N GLY A 29 2.08 12.92 10.11
CA GLY A 29 0.89 12.08 9.88
C GLY A 29 0.85 10.86 10.80
N CYS A 30 2.00 10.21 11.02
CA CYS A 30 2.10 9.07 11.93
C CYS A 30 1.87 9.47 13.40
N ILE A 31 2.33 10.64 13.83
CA ILE A 31 2.04 11.16 15.19
C ILE A 31 0.54 11.38 15.35
N MET A 32 -0.11 12.02 14.38
CA MET A 32 -1.57 12.22 14.40
C MET A 32 -2.29 10.87 14.47
N ALA A 33 -1.94 9.92 13.61
CA ALA A 33 -2.57 8.60 13.58
C ALA A 33 -2.37 7.82 14.90
N ALA A 34 -1.18 7.87 15.50
CA ALA A 34 -0.90 7.23 16.77
C ALA A 34 -1.76 7.81 17.91
N ASN A 35 -1.98 9.13 17.89
CA ASN A 35 -2.80 9.82 18.88
C ASN A 35 -4.31 9.59 18.69
N ASP A 36 -4.77 9.65 17.43
CA ASP A 36 -6.21 9.62 17.12
C ASP A 36 -6.78 8.20 17.13
N PHE A 37 -6.01 7.23 16.64
CA PHE A 37 -6.47 5.84 16.49
C PHE A 37 -5.90 4.88 17.53
N GLY A 38 -4.80 5.25 18.19
CA GLY A 38 -4.19 4.43 19.23
C GLY A 38 -3.45 3.19 18.71
N GLU A 39 -3.16 3.11 17.41
CA GLU A 39 -2.45 2.00 16.77
C GLU A 39 -0.93 2.08 16.99
N ILE A 40 -0.26 0.94 16.85
CA ILE A 40 1.21 0.88 16.89
C ILE A 40 1.74 1.18 15.49
N ILE A 41 2.68 2.11 15.37
CA ILE A 41 3.28 2.50 14.10
C ILE A 41 4.78 2.20 14.14
N THR A 42 5.27 1.47 13.15
CA THR A 42 6.70 1.27 12.95
C THR A 42 7.18 2.10 11.76
N LEU A 43 7.87 3.20 12.03
CA LEU A 43 8.52 4.04 11.01
C LEU A 43 9.79 3.36 10.53
N VAL A 44 9.89 3.11 9.23
CA VAL A 44 11.06 2.50 8.60
C VAL A 44 11.83 3.55 7.82
N GLY A 45 13.11 3.74 8.13
CA GLY A 45 13.97 4.72 7.46
C GLY A 45 15.18 5.12 8.31
N LYS A 46 15.84 6.22 7.94
CA LYS A 46 17.02 6.72 8.63
C LYS A 46 16.70 7.14 10.06
N LYS A 47 17.10 6.31 11.00
CA LYS A 47 16.75 6.42 12.43
C LYS A 47 17.03 7.79 13.00
N ASP A 48 18.21 8.36 12.71
CA ASP A 48 18.61 9.64 13.28
C ASP A 48 17.70 10.78 12.81
N ILE A 49 17.37 10.77 11.50
CA ILE A 49 16.48 11.78 10.91
C ILE A 49 15.06 11.64 11.47
N ILE A 50 14.51 10.41 11.51
CA ILE A 50 13.17 10.18 12.08
C ILE A 50 13.13 10.60 13.55
N SER A 51 14.14 10.25 14.35
CA SER A 51 14.23 10.61 15.76
C SER A 51 14.26 12.13 15.98
N GLU A 52 14.97 12.86 15.11
CA GLU A 52 15.00 14.32 15.13
C GLU A 52 13.61 14.92 14.87
N HIS A 53 12.90 14.43 13.86
CA HIS A 53 11.54 14.88 13.54
C HIS A 53 10.53 14.58 14.66
N LEU A 54 10.58 13.39 15.25
CA LEU A 54 9.75 13.04 16.42
C LEU A 54 10.03 13.99 17.60
N LYS A 55 11.30 14.28 17.88
CA LYS A 55 11.71 15.20 18.94
C LYS A 55 11.25 16.64 18.67
N LYS A 56 11.42 17.13 17.43
CA LYS A 56 10.95 18.47 17.01
C LYS A 56 9.44 18.62 17.15
N ALA A 57 8.70 17.56 16.87
CA ALA A 57 7.25 17.50 17.04
C ALA A 57 6.80 17.30 18.51
N GLY A 58 7.73 17.14 19.45
CA GLY A 58 7.41 16.93 20.88
C GLY A 58 6.75 15.59 21.17
N TYR A 59 6.91 14.58 20.32
CA TYR A 59 6.31 13.27 20.55
C TYR A 59 7.02 12.52 21.68
N ASN A 60 6.28 12.16 22.72
CA ASN A 60 6.77 11.43 23.89
C ASN A 60 5.98 10.12 24.14
N GLY A 61 5.15 9.69 23.18
CA GLY A 61 4.38 8.46 23.27
C GLY A 61 5.21 7.20 23.01
N ASP A 62 4.64 6.05 23.33
CA ASP A 62 5.25 4.72 23.20
C ASP A 62 4.76 3.94 21.96
N ARG A 63 3.82 4.50 21.19
CA ARG A 63 3.18 3.83 20.06
C ARG A 63 3.96 3.91 18.76
N ILE A 64 4.97 4.79 18.65
CA ILE A 64 5.83 4.89 17.47
C ILE A 64 7.16 4.21 17.76
N LYS A 65 7.46 3.20 16.93
CA LYS A 65 8.75 2.50 16.91
C LYS A 65 9.52 2.91 15.66
N ILE A 66 10.85 2.75 15.70
CA ILE A 66 11.70 3.04 14.54
C ILE A 66 12.47 1.77 14.17
N GLN A 67 12.36 1.39 12.91
CA GLN A 67 13.21 0.41 12.25
C GLN A 67 14.19 1.14 11.35
N ASN A 68 15.49 0.99 11.62
CA ASN A 68 16.51 1.65 10.80
C ASN A 68 16.60 1.05 9.40
N ALA A 69 16.77 1.94 8.40
CA ALA A 69 17.08 1.62 7.01
C ALA A 69 17.81 2.82 6.39
N GLU A 70 18.99 2.59 5.79
CA GLU A 70 19.88 3.67 5.38
C GLU A 70 19.66 4.15 3.94
N GLU A 71 19.07 3.30 3.09
CA GLU A 71 18.85 3.64 1.69
C GLU A 71 17.41 4.14 1.45
N VAL A 72 17.25 4.89 0.36
CA VAL A 72 15.96 5.44 -0.08
C VAL A 72 15.72 5.09 -1.54
N ILE A 73 14.53 4.61 -1.87
CA ILE A 73 14.06 4.48 -3.25
C ILE A 73 13.32 5.78 -3.59
N SER A 74 13.86 6.53 -4.56
CA SER A 74 13.26 7.78 -5.05
C SER A 74 12.17 7.53 -6.10
N GLY A 75 11.41 8.59 -6.43
CA GLY A 75 10.40 8.54 -7.50
C GLY A 75 10.99 8.22 -8.87
N ASP A 76 12.25 8.64 -9.11
CA ASP A 76 12.95 8.49 -10.40
C ASP A 76 13.69 7.15 -10.54
N ASP A 77 13.79 6.37 -9.49
CA ASP A 77 14.44 5.06 -9.54
C ASP A 77 13.62 4.07 -10.41
N GLU A 78 14.32 3.28 -11.22
CA GLU A 78 13.67 2.18 -11.93
C GLU A 78 13.24 1.11 -10.92
N PRO A 79 11.91 0.79 -10.87
CA PRO A 79 11.31 0.01 -9.79
C PRO A 79 11.97 -1.34 -9.53
N THR A 80 12.20 -2.13 -10.58
CA THR A 80 12.72 -3.50 -10.47
C THR A 80 14.17 -3.52 -10.01
N THR A 81 14.97 -2.62 -10.54
CA THR A 81 16.39 -2.45 -10.19
C THR A 81 16.52 -1.95 -8.77
N ALA A 82 15.74 -0.93 -8.40
CA ALA A 82 15.76 -0.34 -7.07
C ALA A 82 15.45 -1.37 -5.98
N ILE A 83 14.37 -2.15 -6.13
CA ILE A 83 13.99 -3.20 -5.18
C ILE A 83 15.07 -4.29 -5.07
N ARG A 84 15.79 -4.60 -6.14
CA ARG A 84 16.84 -5.63 -6.11
C ARG A 84 18.15 -5.14 -5.51
N GLN A 85 18.54 -3.90 -5.80
CA GLN A 85 19.84 -3.34 -5.43
C GLN A 85 19.82 -2.67 -4.07
N LYS A 86 18.83 -1.80 -3.80
CA LYS A 86 18.70 -1.05 -2.54
C LYS A 86 18.04 -1.92 -1.46
N LYS A 87 18.80 -2.89 -0.96
CA LYS A 87 18.27 -3.89 0.00
C LYS A 87 18.00 -3.32 1.39
N ASP A 88 18.66 -2.25 1.74
CA ASP A 88 18.49 -1.53 3.00
C ASP A 88 17.62 -0.26 2.83
N SER A 89 16.81 -0.20 1.77
CA SER A 89 15.85 0.88 1.61
C SER A 89 14.64 0.73 2.53
N SER A 90 14.11 1.86 3.00
CA SER A 90 12.94 1.91 3.87
C SER A 90 11.75 1.11 3.32
N LEU A 91 11.46 1.23 2.02
CA LEU A 91 10.42 0.49 1.33
C LEU A 91 10.70 -1.01 1.33
N ARG A 92 11.93 -1.43 1.01
CA ARG A 92 12.29 -2.84 0.97
C ARG A 92 12.28 -3.48 2.35
N VAL A 93 12.88 -2.82 3.34
CA VAL A 93 12.91 -3.29 4.73
C VAL A 93 11.48 -3.42 5.28
N GLY A 94 10.61 -2.44 5.01
CA GLY A 94 9.20 -2.50 5.41
C GLY A 94 8.45 -3.69 4.81
N LEU A 95 8.66 -3.99 3.52
CA LEU A 95 8.08 -5.18 2.87
C LEU A 95 8.62 -6.50 3.42
N ASP A 96 9.92 -6.55 3.74
CA ASP A 96 10.53 -7.72 4.38
C ASP A 96 9.95 -7.94 5.79
N MET A 97 9.70 -6.88 6.56
CA MET A 97 9.03 -6.93 7.87
C MET A 97 7.60 -7.47 7.73
N LEU A 98 6.83 -6.93 6.78
CA LEU A 98 5.47 -7.40 6.51
C LEU A 98 5.44 -8.89 6.14
N HIS A 99 6.36 -9.32 5.26
CA HIS A 99 6.49 -10.74 4.88
C HIS A 99 6.80 -11.66 6.06
N LYS A 100 7.57 -11.18 7.03
CA LYS A 100 7.93 -11.91 8.25
C LYS A 100 6.86 -11.87 9.35
N GLY A 101 5.72 -11.20 9.11
CA GLY A 101 4.68 -11.04 10.12
C GLY A 101 5.06 -10.10 11.27
N GLN A 102 5.99 -9.17 11.03
CA GLN A 102 6.42 -8.17 12.01
C GLN A 102 5.54 -6.90 11.99
N GLY A 103 4.48 -6.92 11.22
CA GLY A 103 3.43 -5.92 11.13
C GLY A 103 2.29 -6.45 10.28
N ASP A 104 1.14 -5.79 10.39
CA ASP A 104 -0.13 -6.23 9.81
C ASP A 104 -0.42 -5.60 8.46
N VAL A 105 0.07 -4.39 8.26
CA VAL A 105 -0.10 -3.59 7.04
C VAL A 105 1.11 -2.71 6.80
N MET A 106 1.36 -2.37 5.53
CA MET A 106 2.38 -1.41 5.14
C MET A 106 1.79 -0.25 4.36
N VAL A 107 2.26 0.96 4.68
CA VAL A 107 1.88 2.22 4.02
C VAL A 107 3.14 2.88 3.46
N SER A 108 3.09 3.33 2.22
CA SER A 108 4.14 4.12 1.58
C SER A 108 3.52 5.17 0.66
N ALA A 109 4.06 6.38 0.67
CA ALA A 109 3.75 7.46 -0.27
C ALA A 109 4.86 7.62 -1.33
N GLY A 110 5.78 6.66 -1.42
CA GLY A 110 6.91 6.70 -2.34
C GLY A 110 6.61 6.12 -3.72
N ASN A 111 7.64 5.51 -4.34
CA ASN A 111 7.58 4.97 -5.69
C ASN A 111 6.59 3.80 -5.81
N THR A 112 5.44 4.05 -6.44
CA THR A 112 4.35 3.08 -6.61
C THR A 112 4.81 1.82 -7.37
N GLY A 113 5.62 1.98 -8.41
CA GLY A 113 6.15 0.85 -9.18
C GLY A 113 7.06 -0.04 -8.33
N ALA A 114 7.91 0.56 -7.49
CA ALA A 114 8.77 -0.16 -6.57
C ALA A 114 7.95 -0.86 -5.48
N LEU A 115 6.89 -0.23 -4.95
CA LEU A 115 5.98 -0.84 -3.99
C LEU A 115 5.29 -2.08 -4.58
N ILE A 116 4.72 -1.99 -5.78
CA ILE A 116 4.05 -3.11 -6.47
C ILE A 116 5.05 -4.23 -6.78
N THR A 117 6.23 -3.87 -7.29
CA THR A 117 7.30 -4.83 -7.60
C THR A 117 7.77 -5.55 -6.33
N GLY A 118 8.04 -4.79 -5.28
CA GLY A 118 8.48 -5.33 -4.00
C GLY A 118 7.41 -6.20 -3.34
N ALA A 119 6.16 -5.76 -3.32
CA ALA A 119 5.05 -6.57 -2.82
C ALA A 119 4.92 -7.90 -3.59
N THR A 120 5.07 -7.87 -4.93
CA THR A 120 5.01 -9.07 -5.75
C THR A 120 6.17 -10.05 -5.48
N LEU A 121 7.39 -9.55 -5.31
CA LEU A 121 8.59 -10.36 -5.17
C LEU A 121 8.81 -10.86 -3.73
N ILE A 122 8.49 -10.03 -2.73
CA ILE A 122 8.80 -10.25 -1.32
C ILE A 122 7.59 -10.82 -0.59
N VAL A 123 6.47 -10.08 -0.57
CA VAL A 123 5.24 -10.50 0.13
C VAL A 123 4.56 -11.63 -0.62
N LYS A 124 4.65 -11.61 -1.94
CA LYS A 124 4.11 -12.59 -2.89
C LYS A 124 2.59 -12.49 -3.05
N ARG A 125 2.09 -13.23 -4.02
CA ARG A 125 0.66 -13.28 -4.37
C ARG A 125 -0.02 -14.44 -3.66
N ILE A 126 -1.30 -14.27 -3.39
CA ILE A 126 -2.18 -15.37 -2.95
C ILE A 126 -2.18 -16.46 -4.02
N LYS A 127 -2.15 -17.73 -3.59
CA LYS A 127 -2.18 -18.88 -4.50
C LYS A 127 -3.40 -18.80 -5.43
N GLY A 128 -3.18 -18.90 -6.73
CA GLY A 128 -4.21 -18.77 -7.77
C GLY A 128 -4.35 -17.38 -8.37
N VAL A 129 -3.86 -16.32 -7.72
CA VAL A 129 -3.81 -14.97 -8.29
C VAL A 129 -2.64 -14.86 -9.25
N ARG A 130 -2.91 -14.63 -10.54
CA ARG A 130 -1.88 -14.57 -11.59
C ARG A 130 -1.21 -13.23 -11.71
N ARG A 131 -1.95 -12.13 -11.46
CA ARG A 131 -1.46 -10.76 -11.56
C ARG A 131 -1.88 -9.96 -10.35
N VAL A 132 -1.01 -9.08 -9.89
CA VAL A 132 -1.34 -8.01 -8.94
C VAL A 132 -2.07 -6.90 -9.69
N ALA A 133 -2.89 -6.15 -8.97
CA ALA A 133 -3.55 -4.96 -9.51
C ALA A 133 -3.41 -3.80 -8.52
N LEU A 134 -3.35 -2.60 -9.04
CA LEU A 134 -3.55 -1.38 -8.26
C LEU A 134 -5.07 -1.12 -8.20
N ALA A 135 -5.61 -1.02 -6.99
CA ALA A 135 -7.04 -0.95 -6.79
C ALA A 135 -7.44 0.26 -5.92
N PRO A 136 -7.36 1.50 -6.46
CA PRO A 136 -7.78 2.68 -5.74
C PRO A 136 -9.30 2.72 -5.56
N LEU A 137 -9.73 3.15 -4.36
CA LEU A 137 -11.09 3.58 -4.10
C LEU A 137 -11.28 4.99 -4.65
N MET A 138 -12.20 5.14 -5.56
CA MET A 138 -12.51 6.41 -6.22
C MET A 138 -13.84 6.95 -5.67
N PRO A 139 -13.93 8.27 -5.38
CA PRO A 139 -15.18 8.89 -4.98
C PRO A 139 -16.18 8.89 -6.16
N ALA A 140 -17.45 8.73 -5.83
CA ALA A 140 -18.56 8.86 -6.77
C ALA A 140 -19.56 9.87 -6.22
N GLU A 141 -20.55 10.27 -7.01
CA GLU A 141 -21.63 11.18 -6.59
C GLU A 141 -22.34 10.65 -5.34
N THR A 142 -22.51 9.34 -5.27
CA THR A 142 -23.01 8.64 -4.08
C THR A 142 -22.07 7.51 -3.70
N GLY A 143 -21.29 7.71 -2.61
CA GLY A 143 -20.37 6.68 -2.11
C GLY A 143 -19.05 6.60 -2.85
N CYS A 144 -18.62 5.40 -3.21
CA CYS A 144 -17.34 5.14 -3.88
C CYS A 144 -17.43 3.90 -4.80
N PHE A 145 -16.46 3.79 -5.70
CA PHE A 145 -16.24 2.58 -6.48
C PHE A 145 -14.76 2.19 -6.44
N LEU A 146 -14.48 0.91 -6.66
CA LEU A 146 -13.13 0.39 -6.76
C LEU A 146 -12.74 0.29 -8.24
N LEU A 147 -11.69 1.00 -8.65
CA LEU A 147 -11.11 0.87 -9.98
C LEU A 147 -10.04 -0.23 -9.96
N VAL A 148 -10.20 -1.28 -10.77
CA VAL A 148 -9.24 -2.39 -10.88
C VAL A 148 -9.01 -2.73 -12.35
N ASP A 149 -7.87 -2.59 -12.91
CA ASP A 149 -6.57 -2.17 -12.43
C ASP A 149 -6.37 -0.65 -12.67
N GLY A 150 -5.84 0.02 -11.67
CA GLY A 150 -5.53 1.45 -11.72
C GLY A 150 -4.15 1.79 -12.32
N GLY A 151 -3.52 0.88 -13.08
CA GLY A 151 -2.28 1.15 -13.80
C GLY A 151 -1.05 0.31 -13.38
N ALA A 152 -1.23 -0.79 -12.66
CA ALA A 152 -0.13 -1.72 -12.36
C ALA A 152 0.26 -2.57 -13.59
N ASN A 153 -0.66 -2.73 -14.55
CA ASN A 153 -0.46 -3.52 -15.76
C ASN A 153 -0.74 -2.67 -17.00
N VAL A 154 0.16 -2.72 -17.98
CA VAL A 154 -0.01 -2.01 -19.26
C VAL A 154 -1.11 -2.68 -20.09
N GLU A 155 -1.16 -4.01 -20.07
CA GLU A 155 -2.15 -4.80 -20.81
C GLU A 155 -2.79 -5.83 -19.89
N SER A 156 -4.08 -6.08 -20.09
CA SER A 156 -4.84 -7.04 -19.32
C SER A 156 -5.62 -7.98 -20.25
N SER A 157 -5.31 -9.27 -20.20
CA SER A 157 -6.09 -10.29 -20.89
C SER A 157 -7.46 -10.49 -20.21
N ALA A 158 -8.44 -11.03 -20.93
CA ALA A 158 -9.75 -11.37 -20.40
C ALA A 158 -9.68 -12.23 -19.11
N ALA A 159 -8.69 -13.14 -19.02
CA ALA A 159 -8.46 -13.95 -17.84
C ALA A 159 -8.02 -13.12 -16.61
N PHE A 160 -7.24 -12.05 -16.81
CA PHE A 160 -6.86 -11.14 -15.73
C PHE A 160 -8.02 -10.24 -15.32
N LEU A 161 -8.76 -9.69 -16.27
CA LEU A 161 -9.97 -8.90 -16.00
C LEU A 161 -10.98 -9.69 -15.17
N LYS A 162 -11.19 -10.97 -15.50
CA LYS A 162 -12.02 -11.86 -14.68
C LYS A 162 -11.50 -12.01 -13.25
N GLN A 163 -10.20 -12.17 -13.06
CA GLN A 163 -9.62 -12.24 -11.71
C GLN A 163 -9.77 -10.91 -10.96
N PHE A 164 -9.54 -9.78 -11.62
CA PHE A 164 -9.70 -8.46 -11.02
C PHE A 164 -11.16 -8.21 -10.59
N ALA A 165 -12.13 -8.63 -11.40
CA ALA A 165 -13.55 -8.54 -11.05
C ALA A 165 -13.87 -9.33 -9.77
N ILE A 166 -13.36 -10.57 -9.65
CA ILE A 166 -13.54 -11.39 -8.44
C ILE A 166 -12.87 -10.75 -7.23
N MET A 167 -11.61 -10.31 -7.35
CA MET A 167 -10.86 -9.68 -6.26
C MET A 167 -11.54 -8.39 -5.80
N GLY A 168 -11.97 -7.55 -6.75
CA GLY A 168 -12.69 -6.31 -6.47
C GLY A 168 -14.02 -6.56 -5.77
N SER A 169 -14.79 -7.56 -6.22
CA SER A 169 -16.05 -7.92 -5.58
C SER A 169 -15.85 -8.36 -4.12
N ILE A 170 -14.85 -9.20 -3.86
CA ILE A 170 -14.51 -9.64 -2.50
C ILE A 170 -14.11 -8.44 -1.63
N TYR A 171 -13.29 -7.54 -2.16
CA TYR A 171 -12.88 -6.33 -1.45
C TYR A 171 -14.09 -5.46 -1.08
N MET A 172 -14.96 -5.16 -2.04
CA MET A 172 -16.14 -4.34 -1.81
C MET A 172 -17.12 -5.00 -0.81
N GLU A 173 -17.26 -6.32 -0.84
CA GLU A 173 -18.10 -7.03 0.13
C GLU A 173 -17.49 -7.10 1.53
N LYS A 174 -16.22 -7.45 1.64
CA LYS A 174 -15.58 -7.77 2.93
C LYS A 174 -15.03 -6.53 3.63
N ILE A 175 -14.47 -5.59 2.89
CA ILE A 175 -13.84 -4.39 3.44
C ILE A 175 -14.81 -3.21 3.45
N MET A 176 -15.51 -2.99 2.32
CA MET A 176 -16.42 -1.86 2.19
C MET A 176 -17.85 -2.18 2.64
N HIS A 177 -18.13 -3.44 2.99
CA HIS A 177 -19.45 -3.93 3.44
C HIS A 177 -20.60 -3.68 2.46
N ILE A 178 -20.28 -3.57 1.16
CA ILE A 178 -21.29 -3.41 0.09
C ILE A 178 -21.73 -4.78 -0.36
N LYS A 179 -23.00 -5.13 -0.09
CA LYS A 179 -23.58 -6.40 -0.50
C LYS A 179 -23.85 -6.42 -2.00
N ASN A 180 -23.47 -7.53 -2.65
CA ASN A 180 -23.67 -7.77 -4.08
C ASN A 180 -23.16 -6.61 -4.96
N PRO A 181 -21.86 -6.28 -4.91
CA PRO A 181 -21.30 -5.18 -5.67
C PRO A 181 -21.47 -5.43 -7.17
N ARG A 182 -21.87 -4.39 -7.89
CA ARG A 182 -21.98 -4.46 -9.36
C ARG A 182 -20.58 -4.33 -9.97
N VAL A 183 -20.30 -5.13 -10.99
CA VAL A 183 -19.04 -5.07 -11.74
C VAL A 183 -19.35 -4.54 -13.14
N GLY A 184 -18.61 -3.50 -13.55
CA GLY A 184 -18.64 -2.94 -14.89
C GLY A 184 -17.28 -3.11 -15.56
N LEU A 185 -17.27 -3.40 -16.84
CA LEU A 185 -16.07 -3.33 -17.67
C LEU A 185 -16.01 -1.96 -18.33
N VAL A 186 -14.91 -1.22 -18.06
CA VAL A 186 -14.66 0.08 -18.68
C VAL A 186 -14.05 -0.14 -20.04
N ASN A 187 -14.62 0.49 -21.06
CA ASN A 187 -14.11 0.49 -22.43
C ASN A 187 -14.09 1.93 -22.98
N ILE A 188 -13.30 2.17 -24.03
CA ILE A 188 -13.13 3.51 -24.62
C ILE A 188 -14.30 3.92 -25.53
N GLY A 189 -15.21 3.02 -25.83
CA GLY A 189 -16.39 3.24 -26.65
C GLY A 189 -17.39 2.10 -26.55
N SER A 190 -18.56 2.28 -27.16
CA SER A 190 -19.65 1.29 -27.22
C SER A 190 -19.63 0.43 -28.48
N GLU A 191 -18.80 0.78 -29.45
CA GLU A 191 -18.70 0.07 -30.72
C GLU A 191 -17.92 -1.25 -30.54
N GLU A 192 -18.28 -2.29 -31.28
CA GLU A 192 -17.68 -3.62 -31.19
C GLU A 192 -16.15 -3.61 -31.50
N GLU A 193 -15.70 -2.66 -32.31
CA GLU A 193 -14.28 -2.53 -32.72
C GLU A 193 -13.43 -1.77 -31.68
N LYS A 194 -14.06 -1.24 -30.62
CA LYS A 194 -13.36 -0.48 -29.58
C LYS A 194 -12.93 -1.39 -28.43
N GLY A 195 -11.74 -1.09 -27.95
CA GLY A 195 -11.14 -1.82 -26.82
C GLY A 195 -10.00 -2.72 -27.26
N THR A 196 -9.51 -3.51 -26.34
CA THR A 196 -8.54 -4.60 -26.56
C THR A 196 -9.26 -5.94 -26.58
N GLU A 197 -8.65 -6.97 -27.19
CA GLU A 197 -9.19 -8.34 -27.28
C GLU A 197 -9.68 -8.91 -25.94
#